data_1e92e5a9fadbae19f83269d84470640b
#
_entry.id   1e92e5a9fadbae19f83269d84470640b
#
_cell.length_a   1.000
_cell.length_b   1.000
_cell.length_c   1.000
_cell.angle_alpha   90.00
_cell.angle_beta   90.00
_cell.angle_gamma   90.00
#
_symmetry.space_group_name_H-M   'P 1'
#
loop_
_entity.id
_entity.type
_entity.pdbx_description
1 polymer ?
#
loop_
_entity_poly.entity_id
_entity_poly.type
_entity_poly.pdbx_seq_one_letter_code
_entity_poly.pdbx_strand_id
1 'polypeptide(L)'
;MSLNVLLVASEAVPLAKTGGLGDMVSAYAAALREAGVDAAILLPAYPNALQLVDGLQKVASLTGLPGGDGVLYRGRMPDTGVPVILLRMDHLYARDGLYQDASGRDYEDNAIRFASLSAAAVRLAEGVRGFKKPDIVHAHDWHSGLTPLLMKHAGVHAKSVFTIHNLAFQGNYSLSLGAALGVPAKWLVPALTEQKSIEFYGALSLMKAGIVHADHVATVSETYAREILTPRFGHLMEGVLQCYAEKLSGIINGIDVGAWDPMTDAQIARNYCFDDMRGKHACKRELQQMFGLPVDPFAPVIAIGSRMTSQKMADVVIDAIPAMLEQHPRLQIAVIGKGEAHIETAFQRLAQTWPDRIGVHIGYDERRAHVLHSGADILLHGSRFEPCGLTQIYAMRYGTLPVASRVGGLADTIVDAAEASSLQEGFQSSPVESLGSFEGATSSRAATGFLFDGEAAQDMVAAVTRAVQAFMRPQQWRTLQRNAMARDYGWSHAVAKYVQLYASLTDARPAKTPLRTRRVPVHTPAVPSIAVISAKAAPAAAASRQGTERPQLIARSA
;
A
#
# COMPACT_ATOMS: atom_id res chain seq x y z
N MET A 1 -18.28 -19.29 17.27
CA MET A 1 -16.81 -19.54 17.33
C MET A 1 -16.15 -18.45 16.51
N SER A 2 -14.97 -17.96 16.95
CA SER A 2 -14.17 -17.01 16.15
C SER A 2 -13.55 -17.76 14.99
N LEU A 3 -13.60 -17.20 13.77
CA LEU A 3 -12.93 -17.73 12.58
C LEU A 3 -11.41 -17.71 12.79
N ASN A 4 -10.74 -18.82 12.44
CA ASN A 4 -9.28 -18.91 12.44
C ASN A 4 -8.77 -18.75 11.02
N VAL A 5 -7.94 -17.73 10.77
CA VAL A 5 -7.42 -17.40 9.44
C VAL A 5 -5.91 -17.47 9.45
N LEU A 6 -5.33 -18.25 8.53
CA LEU A 6 -3.90 -18.29 8.28
C LEU A 6 -3.60 -17.47 7.02
N LEU A 7 -2.94 -16.34 7.17
CA LEU A 7 -2.43 -15.53 6.05
C LEU A 7 -1.06 -16.08 5.63
N VAL A 8 -0.90 -16.43 4.36
CA VAL A 8 0.36 -16.98 3.82
C VAL A 8 0.95 -15.96 2.88
N ALA A 9 2.09 -15.38 3.25
CA ALA A 9 2.72 -14.31 2.48
C ALA A 9 4.25 -14.40 2.49
N SER A 10 4.87 -13.75 1.52
CA SER A 10 6.33 -13.58 1.45
C SER A 10 6.84 -12.33 2.14
N GLU A 11 5.95 -11.39 2.45
CA GLU A 11 6.26 -10.11 3.09
C GLU A 11 5.29 -9.80 4.24
N ALA A 12 5.80 -9.15 5.28
CA ALA A 12 5.02 -8.53 6.36
C ALA A 12 5.90 -7.48 7.08
N VAL A 13 5.48 -6.22 7.10
CA VAL A 13 6.19 -5.12 7.78
C VAL A 13 6.05 -5.26 9.30
N PRO A 14 7.11 -5.04 10.11
CA PRO A 14 8.46 -4.62 9.73
C PRO A 14 9.43 -5.78 9.42
N LEU A 15 8.97 -7.02 9.37
CA LEU A 15 9.81 -8.23 9.28
C LEU A 15 10.45 -8.41 7.91
N ALA A 16 9.71 -8.11 6.84
CA ALA A 16 10.16 -8.25 5.46
C ALA A 16 9.35 -7.32 4.54
N LYS A 17 10.02 -6.53 3.68
CA LYS A 17 9.35 -5.60 2.76
C LYS A 17 10.19 -5.37 1.50
N THR A 18 9.53 -5.45 0.35
CA THR A 18 10.03 -4.92 -0.93
C THR A 18 8.99 -4.02 -1.61
N GLY A 19 7.72 -4.18 -1.27
CA GLY A 19 6.61 -3.46 -1.88
C GLY A 19 5.42 -3.28 -0.95
N GLY A 20 4.27 -2.94 -1.53
CA GLY A 20 3.03 -2.72 -0.77
C GLY A 20 2.42 -3.98 -0.16
N LEU A 21 2.87 -5.18 -0.57
CA LEU A 21 2.39 -6.45 -0.01
C LEU A 21 2.68 -6.54 1.49
N GLY A 22 3.89 -6.15 1.90
CA GLY A 22 4.27 -6.18 3.31
C GLY A 22 3.41 -5.28 4.19
N ASP A 23 3.18 -4.04 3.75
CA ASP A 23 2.30 -3.08 4.45
C ASP A 23 0.87 -3.62 4.56
N MET A 24 0.36 -4.17 3.44
CA MET A 24 -0.99 -4.71 3.38
C MET A 24 -1.17 -5.90 4.33
N VAL A 25 -0.30 -6.90 4.28
CA VAL A 25 -0.45 -8.13 5.07
C VAL A 25 -0.43 -7.84 6.57
N SER A 26 0.46 -6.99 7.03
CA SER A 26 0.58 -6.63 8.46
C SER A 26 -0.64 -5.85 8.95
N ALA A 27 -1.01 -4.78 8.26
CA ALA A 27 -2.16 -3.96 8.62
C ALA A 27 -3.48 -4.73 8.52
N TYR A 28 -3.63 -5.58 7.50
CA TYR A 28 -4.79 -6.44 7.33
C TYR A 28 -4.94 -7.47 8.45
N ALA A 29 -3.83 -8.14 8.83
CA ALA A 29 -3.83 -9.09 9.93
C ALA A 29 -4.24 -8.45 11.27
N ALA A 30 -3.72 -7.25 11.55
CA ALA A 30 -4.09 -6.47 12.74
C ALA A 30 -5.58 -6.12 12.73
N ALA A 31 -6.08 -5.60 11.61
CA ALA A 31 -7.47 -5.21 11.46
C ALA A 31 -8.47 -6.40 11.51
N LEU A 32 -8.08 -7.56 10.98
CA LEU A 32 -8.85 -8.80 11.17
C LEU A 32 -8.99 -9.16 12.65
N ARG A 33 -7.91 -9.03 13.42
CA ARG A 33 -7.95 -9.31 14.87
C ARG A 33 -8.80 -8.30 15.63
N GLU A 34 -8.74 -7.03 15.28
CA GLU A 34 -9.63 -6.00 15.83
C GLU A 34 -11.12 -6.30 15.53
N ALA A 35 -11.41 -6.90 14.38
CA ALA A 35 -12.73 -7.38 14.01
C ALA A 35 -13.13 -8.72 14.67
N GLY A 36 -12.30 -9.30 15.55
CA GLY A 36 -12.58 -10.53 16.28
C GLY A 36 -12.26 -11.82 15.53
N VAL A 37 -11.54 -11.75 14.41
CA VAL A 37 -11.02 -12.91 13.68
C VAL A 37 -9.68 -13.33 14.29
N ASP A 38 -9.46 -14.64 14.54
CA ASP A 38 -8.18 -15.14 15.06
C ASP A 38 -7.20 -15.32 13.87
N ALA A 39 -6.61 -14.22 13.42
CA ALA A 39 -5.67 -14.20 12.29
C ALA A 39 -4.22 -14.41 12.76
N ALA A 40 -3.46 -15.19 12.00
CA ALA A 40 -2.01 -15.39 12.14
C ALA A 40 -1.34 -15.31 10.76
N ILE A 41 -0.07 -14.86 10.73
CA ILE A 41 0.72 -14.74 9.49
C ILE A 41 1.72 -15.91 9.44
N LEU A 42 1.79 -16.64 8.32
CA LEU A 42 2.89 -17.54 7.99
C LEU A 42 3.83 -16.82 7.03
N LEU A 43 5.11 -16.72 7.42
CA LEU A 43 6.16 -16.00 6.71
C LEU A 43 7.44 -16.84 6.65
N PRO A 44 8.29 -16.74 5.61
CA PRO A 44 9.65 -17.27 5.66
C PRO A 44 10.47 -16.63 6.79
N ALA A 45 11.33 -17.41 7.44
CA ALA A 45 12.20 -16.94 8.50
C ALA A 45 13.42 -16.20 7.91
N TYR A 46 13.19 -15.04 7.33
CA TYR A 46 14.27 -14.15 6.89
C TYR A 46 15.12 -13.68 8.08
N PRO A 47 16.40 -13.32 7.86
CA PRO A 47 17.28 -12.89 8.95
C PRO A 47 16.69 -11.78 9.81
N ASN A 48 16.11 -10.77 9.20
CA ASN A 48 15.47 -9.65 9.89
C ASN A 48 14.23 -10.09 10.70
N ALA A 49 13.42 -11.00 10.15
CA ALA A 49 12.25 -11.53 10.85
C ALA A 49 12.64 -12.31 12.12
N LEU A 50 13.74 -13.08 12.08
CA LEU A 50 14.25 -13.81 13.25
C LEU A 50 14.73 -12.89 14.37
N GLN A 51 15.15 -11.66 14.04
CA GLN A 51 15.63 -10.67 15.01
C GLN A 51 14.50 -9.85 15.62
N LEU A 52 13.48 -9.51 14.82
CA LEU A 52 12.44 -8.58 15.23
C LEU A 52 11.21 -9.23 15.88
N VAL A 53 10.97 -10.53 15.66
CA VAL A 53 9.79 -11.21 16.21
C VAL A 53 9.88 -11.36 17.72
N ASP A 54 8.88 -10.85 18.43
CA ASP A 54 8.78 -10.96 19.88
C ASP A 54 8.43 -12.37 20.35
N GLY A 55 9.11 -12.83 21.38
CA GLY A 55 8.81 -14.10 22.04
C GLY A 55 8.95 -15.33 21.12
N LEU A 56 9.93 -15.31 20.22
CA LEU A 56 10.16 -16.36 19.23
C LEU A 56 10.48 -17.70 19.90
N GLN A 57 9.68 -18.73 19.61
CA GLN A 57 9.81 -20.09 20.16
C GLN A 57 9.74 -21.14 19.06
N LYS A 58 10.64 -22.12 19.09
CA LYS A 58 10.54 -23.33 18.26
C LYS A 58 9.35 -24.17 18.72
N VAL A 59 8.48 -24.54 17.77
CA VAL A 59 7.25 -25.29 18.08
C VAL A 59 7.25 -26.69 17.47
N ALA A 60 7.63 -26.80 16.19
CA ALA A 60 7.55 -28.05 15.46
C ALA A 60 8.64 -28.15 14.39
N SER A 61 8.97 -29.37 14.00
CA SER A 61 9.77 -29.67 12.81
C SER A 61 8.84 -30.25 11.74
N LEU A 62 9.04 -29.83 10.49
CA LEU A 62 8.36 -30.36 9.33
C LEU A 62 9.36 -31.11 8.46
N THR A 63 9.03 -32.34 8.07
CA THR A 63 9.86 -33.14 7.19
C THR A 63 9.26 -33.25 5.81
N GLY A 64 10.10 -33.39 4.78
CA GLY A 64 9.68 -33.67 3.41
C GLY A 64 8.97 -32.50 2.72
N LEU A 65 9.33 -31.24 3.06
CA LEU A 65 8.94 -30.08 2.25
C LEU A 65 9.74 -30.07 0.94
N PRO A 66 9.27 -29.38 -0.11
CA PRO A 66 9.99 -29.31 -1.39
C PRO A 66 11.47 -28.95 -1.29
N GLY A 67 11.85 -28.08 -0.36
CA GLY A 67 13.24 -27.71 -0.11
C GLY A 67 13.93 -28.53 0.99
N GLY A 68 13.35 -29.62 1.48
CA GLY A 68 13.90 -30.45 2.58
C GLY A 68 13.17 -30.23 3.91
N ASP A 69 13.86 -30.45 5.00
CA ASP A 69 13.28 -30.30 6.34
C ASP A 69 13.27 -28.85 6.82
N GLY A 70 12.19 -28.45 7.47
CA GLY A 70 12.02 -27.11 8.01
C GLY A 70 11.60 -27.10 9.47
N VAL A 71 11.72 -25.95 10.11
CA VAL A 71 11.33 -25.73 11.51
C VAL A 71 10.35 -24.59 11.61
N LEU A 72 9.24 -24.81 12.30
CA LEU A 72 8.27 -23.76 12.60
C LEU A 72 8.60 -23.10 13.94
N TYR A 73 8.69 -21.79 13.89
CA TYR A 73 8.76 -20.93 15.06
C TYR A 73 7.44 -20.16 15.20
N ARG A 74 7.06 -19.84 16.42
CA ARG A 74 5.92 -18.98 16.75
C ARG A 74 6.42 -17.76 17.53
N GLY A 75 5.88 -16.60 17.24
CA GLY A 75 6.10 -15.37 17.98
C GLY A 75 4.99 -14.35 17.69
N ARG A 76 5.29 -13.09 17.90
CA ARG A 76 4.38 -11.98 17.67
C ARG A 76 5.05 -10.86 16.87
N MET A 77 4.25 -10.15 16.08
CA MET A 77 4.69 -8.92 15.45
C MET A 77 5.06 -7.88 16.52
N PRO A 78 6.18 -7.17 16.37
CA PRO A 78 6.71 -6.29 17.43
C PRO A 78 5.83 -5.06 17.69
N ASP A 79 5.10 -4.61 16.69
CA ASP A 79 4.27 -3.40 16.70
C ASP A 79 2.80 -3.68 17.07
N THR A 80 2.22 -4.73 16.49
CA THR A 80 0.78 -5.03 16.57
C THR A 80 0.45 -6.20 17.49
N GLY A 81 1.46 -7.00 17.88
CA GLY A 81 1.25 -8.23 18.64
C GLY A 81 0.52 -9.35 17.89
N VAL A 82 0.30 -9.20 16.58
CA VAL A 82 -0.29 -10.24 15.73
C VAL A 82 0.55 -11.51 15.79
N PRO A 83 -0.05 -12.71 15.97
CA PRO A 83 0.69 -13.96 15.93
C PRO A 83 1.38 -14.17 14.58
N VAL A 84 2.67 -14.50 14.60
CA VAL A 84 3.44 -14.83 13.41
C VAL A 84 4.04 -16.22 13.55
N ILE A 85 4.03 -16.97 12.47
CA ILE A 85 4.63 -18.29 12.31
C ILE A 85 5.75 -18.13 11.28
N LEU A 86 6.97 -18.45 11.67
CA LEU A 86 8.13 -18.39 10.77
C LEU A 86 8.52 -19.79 10.34
N LEU A 87 8.61 -20.02 9.03
CA LEU A 87 9.20 -21.22 8.45
C LEU A 87 10.71 -21.02 8.30
N ARG A 88 11.50 -21.68 9.15
CA ARG A 88 12.96 -21.61 9.08
C ARG A 88 13.53 -22.74 8.24
N MET A 89 14.20 -22.38 7.17
CA MET A 89 15.00 -23.20 6.28
C MET A 89 16.18 -22.33 5.81
N ASP A 90 17.27 -22.29 6.59
CA ASP A 90 18.33 -21.28 6.44
C ASP A 90 18.95 -21.29 5.05
N HIS A 91 19.14 -22.46 4.44
CA HIS A 91 19.66 -22.59 3.07
C HIS A 91 18.75 -21.94 1.99
N LEU A 92 17.46 -21.72 2.30
CA LEU A 92 16.52 -21.08 1.38
C LEU A 92 16.31 -19.60 1.70
N TYR A 93 16.27 -19.23 3.00
CA TYR A 93 15.78 -17.90 3.41
C TYR A 93 16.83 -17.01 4.08
N ALA A 94 17.97 -17.54 4.53
CA ALA A 94 19.05 -16.72 5.13
C ALA A 94 19.88 -16.05 4.04
N ARG A 95 19.30 -15.05 3.36
CA ARG A 95 19.88 -14.32 2.22
C ARG A 95 19.58 -12.83 2.33
N ASP A 96 20.36 -11.99 1.64
CA ASP A 96 20.23 -10.51 1.66
C ASP A 96 19.07 -10.16 0.76
N GLY A 97 18.36 -10.44 0.15
CA GLY A 97 17.18 -10.03 -0.63
C GLY A 97 16.04 -11.03 -0.46
N LEU A 98 14.83 -10.54 -0.62
CA LEU A 98 13.67 -11.43 -0.50
C LEU A 98 13.50 -12.32 -1.73
N TYR A 99 13.72 -11.79 -2.94
CA TYR A 99 13.46 -12.46 -4.22
C TYR A 99 14.67 -12.49 -5.14
N GLN A 100 15.56 -11.52 -4.99
CA GLN A 100 16.68 -11.22 -5.90
C GLN A 100 17.97 -11.07 -5.12
N ASP A 101 19.07 -11.36 -5.79
CA ASP A 101 20.41 -11.10 -5.29
C ASP A 101 20.77 -9.59 -5.36
N ALA A 102 21.95 -9.24 -4.87
CA ALA A 102 22.43 -7.85 -4.89
C ALA A 102 22.60 -7.27 -6.32
N SER A 103 22.63 -8.10 -7.36
CA SER A 103 22.69 -7.67 -8.76
C SER A 103 21.28 -7.46 -9.38
N GLY A 104 20.21 -7.73 -8.61
CA GLY A 104 18.83 -7.63 -9.07
C GLY A 104 18.36 -8.84 -9.88
N ARG A 105 19.11 -9.96 -9.88
CA ARG A 105 18.69 -11.21 -10.53
C ARG A 105 17.89 -12.06 -9.56
N ASP A 106 16.80 -12.65 -10.04
CA ASP A 106 16.00 -13.57 -9.25
C ASP A 106 16.82 -14.79 -8.80
N TYR A 107 16.58 -15.23 -7.57
CA TYR A 107 17.18 -16.49 -7.11
C TYR A 107 16.63 -17.65 -7.91
N GLU A 108 17.49 -18.50 -8.43
CA GLU A 108 17.14 -19.66 -9.29
C GLU A 108 16.23 -20.65 -8.58
N ASP A 109 16.33 -20.74 -7.25
CA ASP A 109 15.55 -21.63 -6.40
C ASP A 109 14.26 -20.99 -5.84
N ASN A 110 13.84 -19.83 -6.32
CA ASN A 110 12.60 -19.18 -5.88
C ASN A 110 11.38 -20.11 -5.96
N ALA A 111 11.29 -20.96 -6.98
CA ALA A 111 10.23 -21.96 -7.09
C ALA A 111 10.18 -22.90 -5.87
N ILE A 112 11.32 -23.44 -5.45
CA ILE A 112 11.47 -24.33 -4.28
C ILE A 112 11.20 -23.58 -2.99
N ARG A 113 11.73 -22.37 -2.85
CA ARG A 113 11.53 -21.51 -1.66
C ARG A 113 10.05 -21.31 -1.38
N PHE A 114 9.28 -20.89 -2.36
CA PHE A 114 7.88 -20.57 -2.20
C PHE A 114 6.94 -21.78 -2.28
N ALA A 115 7.35 -22.86 -2.92
CA ALA A 115 6.69 -24.15 -2.77
C ALA A 115 6.82 -24.69 -1.35
N SER A 116 7.98 -24.53 -0.70
CA SER A 116 8.19 -24.92 0.71
C SER A 116 7.30 -24.11 1.66
N LEU A 117 7.12 -22.81 1.44
CA LEU A 117 6.19 -21.97 2.19
C LEU A 117 4.74 -22.46 2.03
N SER A 118 4.33 -22.74 0.78
CA SER A 118 2.99 -23.26 0.47
C SER A 118 2.74 -24.63 1.10
N ALA A 119 3.72 -25.53 1.07
CA ALA A 119 3.63 -26.84 1.70
C ALA A 119 3.54 -26.74 3.22
N ALA A 120 4.29 -25.82 3.85
CA ALA A 120 4.18 -25.56 5.30
C ALA A 120 2.78 -25.05 5.69
N ALA A 121 2.15 -24.20 4.87
CA ALA A 121 0.76 -23.77 5.07
C ALA A 121 -0.21 -24.96 5.05
N VAL A 122 -0.03 -25.91 4.13
CA VAL A 122 -0.84 -27.14 4.06
C VAL A 122 -0.66 -27.98 5.31
N ARG A 123 0.58 -28.19 5.78
CA ARG A 123 0.83 -28.91 7.03
C ARG A 123 0.13 -28.27 8.23
N LEU A 124 0.15 -26.94 8.32
CA LEU A 124 -0.57 -26.23 9.38
C LEU A 124 -2.09 -26.43 9.27
N ALA A 125 -2.63 -26.48 8.07
CA ALA A 125 -4.06 -26.73 7.82
C ALA A 125 -4.47 -28.17 8.06
N GLU A 126 -3.61 -29.17 7.80
CA GLU A 126 -3.80 -30.56 8.22
C GLU A 126 -3.80 -30.71 9.74
N GLY A 127 -3.00 -29.89 10.43
CA GLY A 127 -2.86 -29.83 11.88
C GLY A 127 -1.46 -30.17 12.36
N VAL A 128 -0.79 -29.19 12.90
CA VAL A 128 0.51 -29.31 13.56
C VAL A 128 0.33 -29.07 15.05
N ARG A 129 0.88 -29.96 15.88
CA ARG A 129 0.81 -29.82 17.35
C ARG A 129 1.35 -28.45 17.77
N GLY A 130 0.60 -27.72 18.58
CA GLY A 130 0.95 -26.38 19.05
C GLY A 130 0.39 -25.24 18.21
N PHE A 131 -0.29 -25.55 17.09
CA PHE A 131 -1.02 -24.57 16.27
C PHE A 131 -2.50 -24.94 16.15
N LYS A 132 -3.36 -23.94 16.07
CA LYS A 132 -4.76 -24.17 15.72
C LYS A 132 -4.89 -24.46 14.23
N LYS A 133 -5.81 -25.36 13.86
CA LYS A 133 -6.20 -25.55 12.47
C LYS A 133 -6.94 -24.31 11.98
N PRO A 134 -6.58 -23.72 10.84
CA PRO A 134 -7.34 -22.63 10.28
C PRO A 134 -8.65 -23.12 9.68
N ASP A 135 -9.69 -22.28 9.71
CA ASP A 135 -10.91 -22.43 8.93
C ASP A 135 -10.69 -21.91 7.51
N ILE A 136 -9.86 -20.87 7.38
CA ILE A 136 -9.47 -20.24 6.10
C ILE A 136 -7.94 -20.19 6.02
N VAL A 137 -7.41 -20.60 4.86
CA VAL A 137 -6.03 -20.30 4.45
C VAL A 137 -6.09 -19.25 3.33
N HIS A 138 -5.58 -18.04 3.62
CA HIS A 138 -5.58 -16.94 2.68
C HIS A 138 -4.17 -16.72 2.14
N ALA A 139 -3.96 -17.12 0.89
CA ALA A 139 -2.69 -17.03 0.20
C ALA A 139 -2.58 -15.73 -0.59
N HIS A 140 -1.41 -15.08 -0.54
CA HIS A 140 -1.15 -13.79 -1.15
C HIS A 140 -0.10 -13.86 -2.24
N ASP A 141 -0.46 -13.51 -3.46
CA ASP A 141 0.37 -13.48 -4.67
C ASP A 141 1.02 -14.83 -5.05
N TRP A 142 1.76 -14.86 -6.16
CA TRP A 142 2.38 -16.05 -6.72
C TRP A 142 3.28 -16.80 -5.72
N HIS A 143 3.88 -16.11 -4.77
CA HIS A 143 4.73 -16.72 -3.72
C HIS A 143 4.00 -17.76 -2.87
N SER A 144 2.71 -17.62 -2.73
CA SER A 144 1.87 -18.59 -2.00
C SER A 144 0.85 -19.28 -2.90
N GLY A 145 0.98 -19.11 -4.23
CA GLY A 145 0.01 -19.57 -5.21
C GLY A 145 -0.17 -21.09 -5.29
N LEU A 146 0.84 -21.87 -4.88
CA LEU A 146 0.69 -23.34 -4.78
C LEU A 146 -0.16 -23.78 -3.59
N THR A 147 -0.39 -22.93 -2.58
CA THR A 147 -1.13 -23.30 -1.37
C THR A 147 -2.51 -23.89 -1.67
N PRO A 148 -3.40 -23.26 -2.46
CA PRO A 148 -4.72 -23.82 -2.75
C PRO A 148 -4.66 -25.16 -3.49
N LEU A 149 -3.72 -25.31 -4.43
CA LEU A 149 -3.52 -26.55 -5.18
C LEU A 149 -3.11 -27.70 -4.24
N LEU A 150 -2.09 -27.45 -3.41
CA LEU A 150 -1.57 -28.45 -2.48
C LEU A 150 -2.59 -28.82 -1.39
N MET A 151 -3.37 -27.85 -0.89
CA MET A 151 -4.50 -28.11 0.03
C MET A 151 -5.52 -29.05 -0.61
N LYS A 152 -5.89 -28.80 -1.85
CA LYS A 152 -6.83 -29.63 -2.60
C LYS A 152 -6.28 -31.04 -2.84
N HIS A 153 -4.98 -31.16 -3.11
CA HIS A 153 -4.30 -32.44 -3.28
C HIS A 153 -4.28 -33.26 -1.99
N ALA A 154 -4.00 -32.61 -0.86
CA ALA A 154 -3.95 -33.22 0.45
C ALA A 154 -5.35 -33.47 1.07
N GLY A 155 -6.44 -33.05 0.43
CA GLY A 155 -7.79 -33.20 0.96
C GLY A 155 -8.07 -32.37 2.23
N VAL A 156 -7.42 -31.23 2.36
CA VAL A 156 -7.61 -30.31 3.51
C VAL A 156 -9.01 -29.71 3.48
N HIS A 157 -9.69 -29.71 4.62
CA HIS A 157 -11.06 -29.19 4.73
C HIS A 157 -11.16 -27.65 4.83
N ALA A 158 -10.08 -26.98 5.31
CA ALA A 158 -10.05 -25.52 5.35
C ALA A 158 -10.30 -24.93 3.97
N LYS A 159 -11.01 -23.80 3.90
CA LYS A 159 -11.26 -23.11 2.65
C LYS A 159 -10.07 -22.24 2.27
N SER A 160 -9.83 -22.11 0.97
CA SER A 160 -8.73 -21.34 0.43
C SER A 160 -9.21 -20.06 -0.25
N VAL A 161 -8.60 -18.92 0.12
CA VAL A 161 -8.73 -17.65 -0.58
C VAL A 161 -7.37 -17.31 -1.18
N PHE A 162 -7.35 -16.83 -2.41
CA PHE A 162 -6.14 -16.41 -3.09
C PHE A 162 -6.27 -14.95 -3.52
N THR A 163 -5.39 -14.06 -3.04
CA THR A 163 -5.41 -12.65 -3.44
C THR A 163 -4.29 -12.35 -4.44
N ILE A 164 -4.69 -11.80 -5.59
CA ILE A 164 -3.80 -11.26 -6.62
C ILE A 164 -3.51 -9.80 -6.26
N HIS A 165 -2.26 -9.49 -5.88
CA HIS A 165 -1.83 -8.12 -5.64
C HIS A 165 -1.29 -7.45 -6.90
N ASN A 166 -0.59 -8.22 -7.75
CA ASN A 166 -0.13 -7.75 -9.06
C ASN A 166 0.02 -8.91 -10.04
N LEU A 167 -0.88 -8.99 -11.01
CA LEU A 167 -0.92 -10.07 -12.00
C LEU A 167 0.29 -10.08 -12.95
N ALA A 168 1.04 -8.99 -13.05
CA ALA A 168 2.26 -8.94 -13.86
C ALA A 168 3.37 -9.88 -13.34
N PHE A 169 3.32 -10.27 -12.05
CA PHE A 169 4.26 -11.20 -11.44
C PHE A 169 3.60 -12.56 -11.28
N GLN A 170 3.98 -13.53 -12.11
CA GLN A 170 3.24 -14.80 -12.26
C GLN A 170 3.92 -16.02 -11.66
N GLY A 171 5.21 -15.91 -11.31
CA GLY A 171 5.98 -17.04 -10.81
C GLY A 171 5.99 -18.20 -11.80
N ASN A 172 6.49 -17.95 -13.01
CA ASN A 172 6.56 -18.92 -14.10
C ASN A 172 7.92 -19.64 -14.06
N TYR A 173 7.88 -20.96 -14.04
CA TYR A 173 9.05 -21.83 -13.92
C TYR A 173 8.97 -23.03 -14.87
N SER A 174 10.09 -23.76 -15.05
CA SER A 174 10.12 -24.95 -15.90
C SER A 174 9.13 -26.02 -15.40
N LEU A 175 8.39 -26.63 -16.31
CA LEU A 175 7.51 -27.77 -16.03
C LEU A 175 8.26 -28.95 -15.37
N SER A 176 9.55 -29.12 -15.65
CA SER A 176 10.39 -30.16 -15.04
C SER A 176 10.51 -30.05 -13.51
N LEU A 177 10.29 -28.87 -12.94
CA LEU A 177 10.29 -28.66 -11.50
C LEU A 177 9.03 -29.18 -10.81
N GLY A 178 7.95 -29.48 -11.53
CA GLY A 178 6.66 -29.81 -10.96
C GLY A 178 6.71 -30.89 -9.87
N ALA A 179 7.42 -31.99 -10.10
CA ALA A 179 7.59 -33.07 -9.11
C ALA A 179 8.34 -32.58 -7.87
N ALA A 180 9.41 -31.80 -8.03
CA ALA A 180 10.18 -31.23 -6.91
C ALA A 180 9.37 -30.22 -6.09
N LEU A 181 8.39 -29.54 -6.69
CA LEU A 181 7.46 -28.63 -6.02
C LEU A 181 6.28 -29.35 -5.34
N GLY A 182 6.19 -30.70 -5.47
CA GLY A 182 5.07 -31.47 -4.94
C GLY A 182 3.79 -31.38 -5.80
N VAL A 183 3.88 -30.91 -7.05
CA VAL A 183 2.74 -30.77 -7.94
C VAL A 183 2.46 -32.11 -8.63
N PRO A 184 1.23 -32.66 -8.50
CA PRO A 184 0.84 -33.88 -9.22
C PRO A 184 0.91 -33.71 -10.74
N ALA A 185 1.43 -34.74 -11.45
CA ALA A 185 1.64 -34.71 -12.90
C ALA A 185 0.36 -34.36 -13.70
N LYS A 186 -0.80 -34.78 -13.22
CA LYS A 186 -2.10 -34.49 -13.87
C LYS A 186 -2.40 -32.99 -14.01
N TRP A 187 -1.78 -32.13 -13.22
CA TRP A 187 -1.96 -30.68 -13.30
C TRP A 187 -0.84 -29.95 -14.06
N LEU A 188 0.12 -30.70 -14.60
CA LEU A 188 1.21 -30.18 -15.44
C LEU A 188 0.98 -30.39 -16.95
N VAL A 189 -0.14 -31.01 -17.32
CA VAL A 189 -0.51 -31.23 -18.74
C VAL A 189 -1.12 -29.97 -19.35
N PRO A 190 -1.01 -29.78 -20.69
CA PRO A 190 -1.62 -28.61 -21.35
C PRO A 190 -3.12 -28.46 -21.07
N ALA A 191 -3.57 -27.22 -20.95
CA ALA A 191 -4.95 -26.87 -20.56
C ALA A 191 -6.04 -27.40 -21.48
N LEU A 192 -5.72 -27.72 -22.74
CA LEU A 192 -6.65 -28.34 -23.71
C LEU A 192 -7.21 -29.69 -23.24
N THR A 193 -6.49 -30.38 -22.36
CA THR A 193 -6.86 -31.70 -21.86
C THR A 193 -7.35 -31.70 -20.41
N GLU A 194 -7.02 -30.70 -19.65
CA GLU A 194 -7.34 -30.59 -18.21
C GLU A 194 -7.54 -29.12 -17.82
N GLN A 195 -8.78 -28.70 -17.55
CA GLN A 195 -9.11 -27.32 -17.18
C GLN A 195 -8.41 -26.84 -15.89
N LYS A 196 -7.99 -27.76 -15.01
CA LYS A 196 -7.30 -27.47 -13.74
C LYS A 196 -5.78 -27.46 -13.85
N SER A 197 -5.24 -27.51 -15.05
CA SER A 197 -3.81 -27.43 -15.28
C SER A 197 -3.21 -26.10 -14.87
N ILE A 198 -2.00 -26.14 -14.31
CA ILE A 198 -1.19 -24.96 -14.01
C ILE A 198 -0.10 -24.71 -15.07
N GLU A 199 -0.08 -25.53 -16.12
CA GLU A 199 0.74 -25.25 -17.29
C GLU A 199 0.30 -23.94 -17.92
N PHE A 200 1.27 -23.10 -18.31
CA PHE A 200 1.03 -21.79 -18.87
C PHE A 200 2.12 -21.46 -19.90
N TYR A 201 1.76 -21.57 -21.17
CA TYR A 201 2.65 -21.33 -22.32
C TYR A 201 4.01 -22.05 -22.23
N GLY A 202 4.00 -23.34 -21.90
CA GLY A 202 5.21 -24.16 -21.78
C GLY A 202 5.93 -24.09 -20.43
N ALA A 203 5.42 -23.31 -19.50
CA ALA A 203 5.90 -23.20 -18.11
C ALA A 203 4.84 -23.68 -17.12
N LEU A 204 5.19 -23.88 -15.85
CA LEU A 204 4.24 -23.93 -14.75
C LEU A 204 4.11 -22.54 -14.14
N SER A 205 2.90 -22.10 -13.83
CA SER A 205 2.65 -20.81 -13.21
C SER A 205 2.06 -20.97 -11.81
N LEU A 206 2.73 -20.37 -10.80
CA LEU A 206 2.26 -20.38 -9.42
C LEU A 206 1.04 -19.46 -9.25
N MET A 207 0.98 -18.35 -9.99
CA MET A 207 -0.19 -17.46 -10.04
C MET A 207 -1.42 -18.22 -10.59
N LYS A 208 -1.26 -18.93 -11.71
CA LYS A 208 -2.33 -19.76 -12.28
C LYS A 208 -2.79 -20.83 -11.30
N ALA A 209 -1.87 -21.45 -10.56
CA ALA A 209 -2.22 -22.44 -9.53
C ALA A 209 -3.15 -21.84 -8.46
N GLY A 210 -2.85 -20.67 -7.97
CA GLY A 210 -3.70 -19.93 -7.02
C GLY A 210 -5.08 -19.63 -7.60
N ILE A 211 -5.14 -19.07 -8.81
CA ILE A 211 -6.40 -18.72 -9.50
C ILE A 211 -7.27 -19.95 -9.71
N VAL A 212 -6.71 -21.02 -10.25
CA VAL A 212 -7.48 -22.22 -10.67
C VAL A 212 -7.99 -23.01 -9.47
N HIS A 213 -7.17 -23.16 -8.43
CA HIS A 213 -7.43 -24.11 -7.33
C HIS A 213 -8.03 -23.48 -6.08
N ALA A 214 -7.97 -22.17 -5.85
CA ALA A 214 -8.62 -21.54 -4.70
C ALA A 214 -10.14 -21.69 -4.73
N ASP A 215 -10.77 -21.72 -3.55
CA ASP A 215 -12.22 -21.67 -3.43
C ASP A 215 -12.76 -20.28 -3.80
N HIS A 216 -11.99 -19.21 -3.54
CA HIS A 216 -12.27 -17.85 -3.97
C HIS A 216 -10.99 -17.11 -4.37
N VAL A 217 -11.10 -16.27 -5.38
CA VAL A 217 -10.02 -15.38 -5.84
C VAL A 217 -10.39 -13.93 -5.54
N ALA A 218 -9.54 -13.23 -4.84
CA ALA A 218 -9.68 -11.80 -4.61
C ALA A 218 -8.60 -11.03 -5.37
N THR A 219 -8.88 -9.76 -5.67
CA THR A 219 -7.87 -8.78 -6.04
C THR A 219 -8.13 -7.46 -5.33
N VAL A 220 -7.23 -6.50 -5.48
CA VAL A 220 -7.13 -5.35 -4.58
C VAL A 220 -7.87 -4.09 -5.08
N SER A 221 -8.78 -4.24 -6.06
CA SER A 221 -9.66 -3.18 -6.55
C SER A 221 -10.81 -3.76 -7.37
N GLU A 222 -11.98 -3.14 -7.35
CA GLU A 222 -13.14 -3.56 -8.14
C GLU A 222 -12.92 -3.30 -9.64
N THR A 223 -12.31 -2.16 -9.97
CA THR A 223 -11.94 -1.83 -11.36
C THR A 223 -10.85 -2.79 -11.86
N TYR A 224 -9.81 -3.04 -11.05
CA TYR A 224 -8.76 -3.97 -11.45
C TYR A 224 -9.29 -5.40 -11.65
N ALA A 225 -10.26 -5.86 -10.85
CA ALA A 225 -10.93 -7.15 -11.07
C ALA A 225 -11.59 -7.26 -12.45
N ARG A 226 -12.13 -6.15 -12.99
CA ARG A 226 -12.68 -6.08 -14.35
C ARG A 226 -11.59 -5.96 -15.41
N GLU A 227 -10.57 -5.17 -15.16
CA GLU A 227 -9.46 -4.92 -16.08
C GLU A 227 -8.67 -6.19 -16.39
N ILE A 228 -8.34 -7.02 -15.40
CA ILE A 228 -7.56 -8.25 -15.58
C ILE A 228 -8.29 -9.34 -16.37
N LEU A 229 -9.60 -9.17 -16.61
CA LEU A 229 -10.38 -10.02 -17.52
C LEU A 229 -10.22 -9.62 -19.00
N THR A 230 -9.46 -8.57 -19.31
CA THR A 230 -9.26 -8.04 -20.66
C THR A 230 -7.83 -8.29 -21.17
N PRO A 231 -7.62 -8.43 -22.47
CA PRO A 231 -6.28 -8.64 -23.04
C PRO A 231 -5.28 -7.52 -22.69
N ARG A 232 -5.76 -6.27 -22.51
CA ARG A 232 -4.91 -5.12 -22.18
C ARG A 232 -4.25 -5.26 -20.82
N PHE A 233 -4.93 -5.83 -19.82
CA PHE A 233 -4.49 -5.89 -18.43
C PHE A 233 -4.33 -7.32 -17.88
N GLY A 234 -4.70 -8.32 -18.66
CA GLY A 234 -4.71 -9.73 -18.23
C GLY A 234 -3.35 -10.42 -18.26
N HIS A 235 -2.31 -9.77 -18.82
CA HIS A 235 -0.96 -10.32 -18.90
C HIS A 235 -0.93 -11.78 -19.42
N LEU A 236 -1.72 -12.06 -20.45
CA LEU A 236 -1.97 -13.37 -21.05
C LEU A 236 -2.78 -14.34 -20.16
N MET A 237 -3.18 -13.93 -18.94
CA MET A 237 -4.04 -14.74 -18.04
C MET A 237 -5.53 -14.41 -18.14
N GLU A 238 -5.94 -13.46 -18.97
CA GLU A 238 -7.34 -13.05 -19.10
C GLU A 238 -8.27 -14.22 -19.40
N GLY A 239 -7.86 -15.14 -20.30
CA GLY A 239 -8.64 -16.34 -20.62
C GLY A 239 -8.80 -17.28 -19.42
N VAL A 240 -7.77 -17.44 -18.60
CA VAL A 240 -7.85 -18.20 -17.34
C VAL A 240 -8.80 -17.52 -16.38
N LEU A 241 -8.64 -16.22 -16.17
CA LEU A 241 -9.46 -15.43 -15.23
C LEU A 241 -10.93 -15.40 -15.66
N GLN A 242 -11.23 -15.29 -16.96
CA GLN A 242 -12.60 -15.39 -17.50
C GLN A 242 -13.26 -16.71 -17.17
N CYS A 243 -12.52 -17.84 -17.24
CA CYS A 243 -13.04 -19.16 -16.87
C CYS A 243 -13.41 -19.29 -15.38
N TYR A 244 -12.90 -18.41 -14.53
CA TYR A 244 -13.12 -18.42 -13.08
C TYR A 244 -13.69 -17.10 -12.56
N ALA A 245 -14.31 -16.29 -13.43
CA ALA A 245 -14.80 -14.97 -13.10
C ALA A 245 -15.88 -14.99 -11.99
N GLU A 246 -16.65 -16.07 -11.87
CA GLU A 246 -17.68 -16.21 -10.83
C GLU A 246 -17.13 -16.25 -9.40
N LYS A 247 -15.86 -16.62 -9.23
CA LYS A 247 -15.21 -16.60 -7.91
C LYS A 247 -14.20 -15.46 -7.74
N LEU A 248 -14.15 -14.51 -8.69
CA LEU A 248 -13.27 -13.34 -8.63
C LEU A 248 -14.01 -12.14 -8.04
N SER A 249 -13.41 -11.49 -7.05
CA SER A 249 -13.91 -10.21 -6.52
C SER A 249 -12.80 -9.21 -6.27
N GLY A 250 -13.12 -7.90 -6.37
CA GLY A 250 -12.21 -6.81 -6.03
C GLY A 250 -12.54 -6.25 -4.63
N ILE A 251 -11.52 -6.15 -3.77
CA ILE A 251 -11.64 -5.54 -2.44
C ILE A 251 -10.49 -4.56 -2.28
N ILE A 252 -10.80 -3.25 -2.26
CA ILE A 252 -9.79 -2.21 -2.12
C ILE A 252 -9.06 -2.34 -0.77
N ASN A 253 -7.73 -2.17 -0.77
CA ASN A 253 -6.94 -2.21 0.45
C ASN A 253 -7.21 -0.99 1.33
N GLY A 254 -7.11 -1.16 2.64
CA GLY A 254 -7.01 -0.06 3.58
C GLY A 254 -5.57 0.46 3.72
N ILE A 255 -5.43 1.52 4.49
CA ILE A 255 -4.14 2.03 4.98
C ILE A 255 -4.09 1.97 6.51
N ASP A 256 -2.89 1.95 7.07
CA ASP A 256 -2.70 2.18 8.49
C ASP A 256 -2.90 3.67 8.81
N VAL A 257 -4.10 3.99 9.30
CA VAL A 257 -4.46 5.36 9.68
C VAL A 257 -3.79 5.83 10.97
N GLY A 258 -3.09 4.96 11.69
CA GLY A 258 -2.27 5.34 12.85
C GLY A 258 -0.89 5.82 12.42
N ALA A 259 -0.29 5.18 11.41
CA ALA A 259 1.00 5.58 10.84
C ALA A 259 0.85 6.78 9.88
N TRP A 260 -0.23 6.82 9.09
CA TRP A 260 -0.48 7.85 8.07
C TRP A 260 -1.61 8.79 8.52
N ASP A 261 -1.35 9.66 9.51
CA ASP A 261 -2.30 10.67 9.99
C ASP A 261 -1.61 12.01 10.25
N PRO A 262 -1.92 13.07 9.46
CA PRO A 262 -1.31 14.39 9.65
C PRO A 262 -1.59 15.00 11.04
N MET A 263 -2.57 14.51 11.80
CA MET A 263 -2.85 14.97 13.15
C MET A 263 -1.83 14.48 14.19
N THR A 264 -1.24 13.31 13.97
CA THR A 264 -0.40 12.61 14.96
C THR A 264 0.97 12.19 14.42
N ASP A 265 1.22 12.37 13.13
CA ASP A 265 2.47 11.99 12.49
C ASP A 265 3.66 12.76 13.08
N ALA A 266 4.59 12.04 13.68
CA ALA A 266 5.80 12.59 14.27
C ALA A 266 6.91 12.90 13.24
N GLN A 267 6.76 12.48 11.99
CA GLN A 267 7.76 12.64 10.94
C GLN A 267 7.61 13.93 10.12
N ILE A 268 6.55 14.72 10.37
CA ILE A 268 6.27 15.96 9.63
C ILE A 268 6.57 17.21 10.47
N ALA A 269 6.88 18.32 9.82
CA ALA A 269 7.27 19.58 10.47
C ALA A 269 6.24 20.12 11.48
N ARG A 270 4.96 19.93 11.20
CA ARG A 270 3.86 20.37 12.07
C ARG A 270 2.58 19.61 11.75
N ASN A 271 1.94 19.09 12.79
CA ASN A 271 0.66 18.41 12.66
C ASN A 271 -0.48 19.36 12.24
N TYR A 272 -1.48 18.81 11.54
CA TYR A 272 -2.64 19.54 11.03
C TYR A 272 -3.83 18.62 10.76
N CYS A 273 -4.99 19.21 10.54
CA CYS A 273 -6.21 18.52 10.10
C CYS A 273 -6.96 19.36 9.06
N PHE A 274 -8.03 18.82 8.51
CA PHE A 274 -8.82 19.51 7.47
C PHE A 274 -9.50 20.81 7.97
N ASP A 275 -9.71 20.98 9.26
CA ASP A 275 -10.25 22.22 9.85
C ASP A 275 -9.16 23.26 10.12
N ASP A 276 -7.91 22.81 10.35
CA ASP A 276 -6.74 23.67 10.54
C ASP A 276 -5.56 23.22 9.70
N MET A 277 -5.45 23.77 8.49
CA MET A 277 -4.40 23.47 7.51
C MET A 277 -3.10 24.30 7.71
N ARG A 278 -2.96 25.07 8.80
CA ARG A 278 -1.75 25.90 9.03
C ARG A 278 -0.48 25.07 9.12
N GLY A 279 -0.58 23.84 9.66
CA GLY A 279 0.55 22.90 9.69
C GLY A 279 1.04 22.49 8.30
N LYS A 280 0.14 22.31 7.32
CA LYS A 280 0.51 21.96 5.95
C LYS A 280 1.43 23.01 5.29
N HIS A 281 1.28 24.29 5.60
CA HIS A 281 2.21 25.32 5.11
C HIS A 281 3.63 25.17 5.68
N ALA A 282 3.75 24.72 6.94
CA ALA A 282 5.06 24.42 7.52
C ALA A 282 5.70 23.16 6.86
N CYS A 283 4.90 22.12 6.62
CA CYS A 283 5.33 20.92 5.91
C CYS A 283 5.75 21.22 4.45
N LYS A 284 5.03 22.13 3.76
CA LYS A 284 5.42 22.56 2.41
C LYS A 284 6.78 23.24 2.40
N ARG A 285 7.05 24.10 3.36
CA ARG A 285 8.37 24.73 3.53
C ARG A 285 9.46 23.68 3.77
N GLU A 286 9.22 22.71 4.65
CA GLU A 286 10.15 21.60 4.90
C GLU A 286 10.41 20.79 3.62
N LEU A 287 9.37 20.46 2.86
CA LEU A 287 9.48 19.77 1.58
C LEU A 287 10.39 20.52 0.61
N GLN A 288 10.11 21.82 0.40
CA GLN A 288 10.92 22.65 -0.49
C GLN A 288 12.39 22.68 -0.06
N GLN A 289 12.67 22.89 1.22
CA GLN A 289 14.03 22.87 1.77
C GLN A 289 14.71 21.50 1.59
N MET A 290 14.00 20.41 1.92
CA MET A 290 14.53 19.04 1.84
C MET A 290 14.92 18.63 0.42
N PHE A 291 14.19 19.16 -0.59
CA PHE A 291 14.44 18.88 -1.99
C PHE A 291 15.28 19.99 -2.71
N GLY A 292 15.81 20.95 -1.96
CA GLY A 292 16.66 22.03 -2.52
C GLY A 292 15.89 23.03 -3.37
N LEU A 293 14.57 23.12 -3.20
CA LEU A 293 13.71 24.04 -3.95
C LEU A 293 13.60 25.39 -3.23
N PRO A 294 13.48 26.52 -3.97
CA PRO A 294 13.19 27.81 -3.38
C PRO A 294 11.90 27.78 -2.53
N VAL A 295 11.97 28.34 -1.32
CA VAL A 295 10.80 28.42 -0.44
C VAL A 295 9.82 29.48 -0.95
N ASP A 296 8.74 29.03 -1.57
CA ASP A 296 7.65 29.86 -2.07
C ASP A 296 6.29 29.26 -1.68
N PRO A 297 5.54 29.89 -0.75
CA PRO A 297 4.25 29.36 -0.30
C PRO A 297 3.18 29.34 -1.40
N PHE A 298 3.36 30.14 -2.48
CA PHE A 298 2.41 30.25 -3.57
C PHE A 298 2.78 29.44 -4.81
N ALA A 299 3.96 28.85 -4.85
CA ALA A 299 4.33 27.92 -5.93
C ALA A 299 3.55 26.61 -5.72
N PRO A 300 2.82 26.10 -6.73
CA PRO A 300 2.29 24.73 -6.63
C PRO A 300 3.43 23.73 -6.62
N VAL A 301 3.40 22.75 -5.72
CA VAL A 301 4.41 21.71 -5.58
C VAL A 301 3.82 20.36 -5.95
N ILE A 302 4.36 19.74 -7.01
CA ILE A 302 4.04 18.37 -7.41
C ILE A 302 5.00 17.42 -6.71
N ALA A 303 4.43 16.40 -6.07
CA ALA A 303 5.15 15.23 -5.57
C ALA A 303 5.08 14.08 -6.58
N ILE A 304 6.19 13.39 -6.80
CA ILE A 304 6.28 12.13 -7.52
C ILE A 304 6.98 11.13 -6.58
N GLY A 305 6.21 10.18 -6.04
CA GLY A 305 6.71 9.20 -5.05
C GLY A 305 6.34 7.78 -5.48
N SER A 306 7.18 7.14 -6.31
CA SER A 306 6.92 5.79 -6.80
C SER A 306 8.20 5.09 -7.28
N ARG A 307 8.09 3.80 -7.59
CA ARG A 307 9.15 3.11 -8.34
C ARG A 307 9.36 3.79 -9.69
N MET A 308 10.60 4.04 -10.07
CA MET A 308 10.97 4.65 -11.34
C MET A 308 10.99 3.60 -12.45
N THR A 309 9.80 3.20 -12.92
CA THR A 309 9.60 2.13 -13.91
C THR A 309 8.61 2.54 -14.99
N SER A 310 8.67 1.85 -16.12
CA SER A 310 7.69 2.01 -17.20
C SER A 310 6.25 1.72 -16.75
N GLN A 311 6.02 0.78 -15.81
CA GLN A 311 4.70 0.55 -15.22
C GLN A 311 4.12 1.82 -14.61
N LYS A 312 4.95 2.61 -13.92
CA LYS A 312 4.56 3.87 -13.25
C LYS A 312 4.61 5.08 -14.18
N MET A 313 4.67 4.86 -15.50
CA MET A 313 4.76 5.91 -16.52
C MET A 313 5.87 6.93 -16.24
N ALA A 314 6.98 6.49 -15.61
CA ALA A 314 8.09 7.39 -15.28
C ALA A 314 8.75 7.96 -16.54
N ASP A 315 8.76 7.20 -17.63
CA ASP A 315 9.15 7.62 -18.98
C ASP A 315 8.25 8.78 -19.49
N VAL A 316 6.93 8.63 -19.39
CA VAL A 316 5.96 9.65 -19.80
C VAL A 316 6.03 10.91 -18.92
N VAL A 317 6.26 10.73 -17.62
CA VAL A 317 6.46 11.85 -16.68
C VAL A 317 7.67 12.67 -17.08
N ILE A 318 8.80 12.02 -17.43
CA ILE A 318 10.01 12.69 -17.90
C ILE A 318 9.72 13.54 -19.13
N ASP A 319 8.98 13.00 -20.10
CA ASP A 319 8.61 13.70 -21.33
C ASP A 319 7.60 14.85 -21.09
N ALA A 320 6.77 14.74 -20.06
CA ALA A 320 5.74 15.73 -19.73
C ALA A 320 6.29 16.94 -18.94
N ILE A 321 7.33 16.76 -18.13
CA ILE A 321 7.88 17.79 -17.23
C ILE A 321 8.25 19.09 -17.94
N PRO A 322 8.97 19.11 -19.09
CA PRO A 322 9.30 20.37 -19.76
C PRO A 322 8.06 21.21 -20.06
N ALA A 323 7.03 20.61 -20.66
CA ALA A 323 5.79 21.30 -21.00
C ALA A 323 5.02 21.80 -19.75
N MET A 324 5.03 21.03 -18.66
CA MET A 324 4.44 21.47 -17.38
C MET A 324 5.14 22.70 -16.83
N LEU A 325 6.48 22.74 -16.86
CA LEU A 325 7.27 23.85 -16.34
C LEU A 325 7.15 25.11 -17.20
N GLU A 326 7.04 24.97 -18.53
CA GLU A 326 6.81 26.08 -19.46
C GLU A 326 5.42 26.70 -19.26
N GLN A 327 4.38 25.88 -19.14
CA GLN A 327 3.01 26.35 -18.95
C GLN A 327 2.77 26.95 -17.55
N HIS A 328 3.51 26.53 -16.55
CA HIS A 328 3.34 26.94 -15.16
C HIS A 328 4.66 27.46 -14.56
N PRO A 329 5.00 28.76 -14.77
CA PRO A 329 6.32 29.31 -14.40
C PRO A 329 6.71 29.22 -12.93
N ARG A 330 5.75 29.03 -11.99
CA ARG A 330 6.02 28.87 -10.56
C ARG A 330 5.97 27.42 -10.09
N LEU A 331 5.63 26.47 -10.96
CA LEU A 331 5.49 25.05 -10.60
C LEU A 331 6.84 24.48 -10.13
N GLN A 332 6.82 23.75 -9.03
CA GLN A 332 7.96 22.99 -8.49
C GLN A 332 7.62 21.50 -8.45
N ILE A 333 8.64 20.66 -8.59
CA ILE A 333 8.49 19.19 -8.63
C ILE A 333 9.48 18.54 -7.67
N ALA A 334 9.00 17.73 -6.75
CA ALA A 334 9.79 16.92 -5.84
C ALA A 334 9.63 15.43 -6.19
N VAL A 335 10.74 14.76 -6.49
CA VAL A 335 10.76 13.36 -6.96
C VAL A 335 11.51 12.48 -5.97
N ILE A 336 10.89 11.39 -5.52
CA ILE A 336 11.55 10.34 -4.74
C ILE A 336 11.23 8.97 -5.33
N GLY A 337 12.24 8.15 -5.53
CA GLY A 337 12.05 6.77 -6.00
C GLY A 337 13.37 6.09 -6.37
N LYS A 338 13.23 4.82 -6.71
CA LYS A 338 14.30 3.99 -7.24
C LYS A 338 13.73 3.07 -8.31
N GLY A 339 14.53 2.71 -9.32
CA GLY A 339 14.06 1.81 -10.37
C GLY A 339 15.07 1.56 -11.47
N GLU A 340 14.69 1.82 -12.71
CA GLU A 340 15.50 1.59 -13.89
C GLU A 340 16.58 2.69 -14.02
N ALA A 341 17.84 2.32 -14.13
CA ALA A 341 18.98 3.23 -14.10
C ALA A 341 18.90 4.37 -15.15
N HIS A 342 18.34 4.09 -16.32
CA HIS A 342 18.18 5.11 -17.36
C HIS A 342 17.10 6.15 -16.98
N ILE A 343 16.05 5.74 -16.29
CA ILE A 343 14.98 6.62 -15.78
C ILE A 343 15.52 7.47 -14.61
N GLU A 344 16.25 6.86 -13.67
CA GLU A 344 16.91 7.59 -12.57
C GLU A 344 17.83 8.69 -13.12
N THR A 345 18.67 8.34 -14.11
CA THR A 345 19.57 9.28 -14.78
C THR A 345 18.81 10.42 -15.48
N ALA A 346 17.68 10.12 -16.11
CA ALA A 346 16.87 11.13 -16.77
C ALA A 346 16.27 12.14 -15.78
N PHE A 347 15.73 11.69 -14.64
CA PHE A 347 15.27 12.60 -13.57
C PHE A 347 16.40 13.47 -13.01
N GLN A 348 17.60 12.91 -12.80
CA GLN A 348 18.77 13.69 -12.35
C GLN A 348 19.16 14.77 -13.38
N ARG A 349 19.10 14.48 -14.67
CA ARG A 349 19.35 15.47 -15.75
C ARG A 349 18.31 16.58 -15.75
N LEU A 350 17.01 16.24 -15.55
CA LEU A 350 15.97 17.24 -15.42
C LEU A 350 16.22 18.17 -14.24
N ALA A 351 16.64 17.66 -13.08
CA ALA A 351 16.99 18.47 -11.92
C ALA A 351 18.20 19.38 -12.18
N GLN A 352 19.19 18.91 -12.95
CA GLN A 352 20.32 19.75 -13.37
C GLN A 352 19.90 20.86 -14.34
N THR A 353 18.94 20.58 -15.20
CA THR A 353 18.43 21.57 -16.17
C THR A 353 17.56 22.65 -15.51
N TRP A 354 16.78 22.27 -14.49
CA TRP A 354 15.89 23.17 -13.74
C TRP A 354 16.12 23.09 -12.21
N PRO A 355 17.31 23.51 -11.71
CA PRO A 355 17.70 23.27 -10.31
C PRO A 355 16.79 23.97 -9.29
N ASP A 356 16.19 25.12 -9.65
CA ASP A 356 15.24 25.84 -8.79
C ASP A 356 13.79 25.33 -8.89
N ARG A 357 13.55 24.34 -9.73
CA ARG A 357 12.21 23.86 -10.08
C ARG A 357 12.01 22.37 -9.83
N ILE A 358 13.07 21.58 -9.85
CA ILE A 358 13.04 20.12 -9.71
C ILE A 358 14.06 19.66 -8.67
N GLY A 359 13.57 19.02 -7.60
CA GLY A 359 14.39 18.31 -6.61
C GLY A 359 14.22 16.80 -6.76
N VAL A 360 15.31 16.04 -6.79
CA VAL A 360 15.29 14.58 -6.98
C VAL A 360 16.06 13.88 -5.87
N HIS A 361 15.46 12.87 -5.28
CA HIS A 361 16.12 11.92 -4.39
C HIS A 361 16.00 10.50 -4.95
N ILE A 362 17.14 9.89 -5.32
CA ILE A 362 17.16 8.49 -5.77
C ILE A 362 17.30 7.60 -4.55
N GLY A 363 16.32 6.74 -4.33
CA GLY A 363 16.28 5.80 -3.21
C GLY A 363 14.92 5.73 -2.56
N TYR A 364 14.82 4.88 -1.53
CA TYR A 364 13.68 4.80 -0.63
C TYR A 364 14.03 5.48 0.70
N ASP A 365 13.18 6.37 1.16
CA ASP A 365 13.32 7.04 2.45
C ASP A 365 11.92 7.31 3.01
N GLU A 366 11.59 6.63 4.10
CA GLU A 366 10.25 6.70 4.68
C GLU A 366 9.91 8.09 5.23
N ARG A 367 10.85 8.74 5.92
CA ARG A 367 10.65 10.11 6.39
C ARG A 367 10.39 11.08 5.24
N ARG A 368 11.15 10.95 4.14
CA ARG A 368 10.92 11.76 2.94
C ARG A 368 9.56 11.49 2.32
N ALA A 369 9.05 10.27 2.38
CA ALA A 369 7.71 9.95 1.90
C ALA A 369 6.63 10.68 2.74
N HIS A 370 6.76 10.70 4.07
CA HIS A 370 5.87 11.48 4.94
C HIS A 370 5.94 12.98 4.64
N VAL A 371 7.15 13.53 4.50
CA VAL A 371 7.36 14.95 4.13
C VAL A 371 6.80 15.25 2.75
N LEU A 372 6.95 14.33 1.79
CA LEU A 372 6.41 14.46 0.43
C LEU A 372 4.88 14.59 0.46
N HIS A 373 4.19 13.66 1.12
CA HIS A 373 2.73 13.67 1.21
C HIS A 373 2.19 14.85 2.04
N SER A 374 2.87 15.22 3.11
CA SER A 374 2.42 16.32 3.96
C SER A 374 2.67 17.70 3.36
N GLY A 375 3.75 17.87 2.58
CA GLY A 375 4.19 19.17 2.08
C GLY A 375 3.74 19.51 0.67
N ALA A 376 3.51 18.53 -0.20
CA ALA A 376 3.08 18.77 -1.56
C ALA A 376 1.63 19.27 -1.66
N ASP A 377 1.32 19.92 -2.76
CA ASP A 377 -0.06 20.30 -3.13
C ASP A 377 -0.70 19.22 -4.00
N ILE A 378 0.06 18.68 -4.93
CA ILE A 378 -0.38 17.71 -5.95
C ILE A 378 0.48 16.46 -5.85
N LEU A 379 -0.13 15.27 -5.88
CA LEU A 379 0.56 14.01 -6.15
C LEU A 379 0.37 13.65 -7.63
N LEU A 380 1.43 13.56 -8.42
CA LEU A 380 1.36 13.02 -9.78
C LEU A 380 1.61 11.51 -9.74
N HIS A 381 0.60 10.72 -10.10
CA HIS A 381 0.63 9.27 -10.08
C HIS A 381 0.20 8.69 -11.43
N GLY A 382 1.10 8.71 -12.40
CA GLY A 382 0.92 7.98 -13.65
C GLY A 382 1.09 6.48 -13.43
N SER A 383 0.24 5.66 -14.05
CA SER A 383 0.40 4.21 -14.10
C SER A 383 -0.29 3.64 -15.34
N ARG A 384 0.41 2.72 -16.05
CA ARG A 384 -0.19 1.95 -17.15
C ARG A 384 -1.21 0.94 -16.63
N PHE A 385 -0.95 0.39 -15.46
CA PHE A 385 -1.88 -0.40 -14.66
C PHE A 385 -1.52 -0.26 -13.18
N GLU A 386 -2.54 -0.13 -12.34
CA GLU A 386 -2.37 0.06 -10.90
C GLU A 386 -3.38 -0.81 -10.13
N PRO A 387 -2.97 -1.98 -9.63
CA PRO A 387 -3.92 -2.88 -8.95
C PRO A 387 -4.69 -2.21 -7.82
N CYS A 388 -4.01 -1.51 -6.94
CA CYS A 388 -4.61 -0.75 -5.84
C CYS A 388 -4.11 0.69 -5.81
N GLY A 389 -2.78 0.85 -5.67
CA GLY A 389 -2.17 2.10 -5.26
C GLY A 389 -2.45 2.42 -3.79
N LEU A 390 -1.41 2.82 -3.07
CA LEU A 390 -1.55 3.30 -1.69
C LEU A 390 -1.16 4.78 -1.59
N THR A 391 -0.24 5.22 -2.44
CA THR A 391 0.32 6.58 -2.40
C THR A 391 -0.73 7.67 -2.62
N GLN A 392 -1.74 7.46 -3.50
CA GLN A 392 -2.84 8.40 -3.65
C GLN A 392 -3.72 8.46 -2.40
N ILE A 393 -3.88 7.35 -1.68
CA ILE A 393 -4.65 7.30 -0.44
C ILE A 393 -3.89 8.06 0.66
N TYR A 394 -2.58 7.83 0.79
CA TYR A 394 -1.73 8.61 1.69
C TYR A 394 -1.80 10.10 1.36
N ALA A 395 -1.63 10.48 0.09
CA ALA A 395 -1.70 11.86 -0.35
C ALA A 395 -3.04 12.52 0.01
N MET A 396 -4.16 11.88 -0.29
CA MET A 396 -5.49 12.37 0.06
C MET A 396 -5.65 12.56 1.57
N ARG A 397 -5.15 11.63 2.38
CA ARG A 397 -5.19 11.73 3.85
C ARG A 397 -4.44 12.96 4.36
N TYR A 398 -3.36 13.37 3.67
CA TYR A 398 -2.59 14.57 3.97
C TYR A 398 -3.06 15.82 3.22
N GLY A 399 -4.20 15.79 2.53
CA GLY A 399 -4.72 16.92 1.75
C GLY A 399 -3.86 17.30 0.54
N THR A 400 -3.05 16.36 0.05
CA THR A 400 -2.32 16.45 -1.21
C THR A 400 -3.19 15.79 -2.28
N LEU A 401 -3.59 16.57 -3.30
CA LEU A 401 -4.59 16.10 -4.27
C LEU A 401 -3.94 15.29 -5.39
N PRO A 402 -4.43 14.07 -5.67
CA PRO A 402 -3.89 13.25 -6.74
C PRO A 402 -4.29 13.75 -8.13
N VAL A 403 -3.31 13.74 -9.04
CA VAL A 403 -3.49 13.73 -10.50
C VAL A 403 -3.01 12.37 -10.97
N ALA A 404 -3.91 11.51 -11.44
CA ALA A 404 -3.61 10.10 -11.65
C ALA A 404 -4.24 9.52 -12.93
N SER A 405 -3.65 8.42 -13.42
CA SER A 405 -4.24 7.61 -14.51
C SER A 405 -5.56 6.99 -14.06
N ARG A 406 -6.55 6.93 -14.96
CA ARG A 406 -7.85 6.29 -14.71
C ARG A 406 -7.75 4.78 -14.89
N VAL A 407 -7.04 4.10 -13.97
CA VAL A 407 -6.85 2.64 -14.00
C VAL A 407 -6.97 2.05 -12.59
N GLY A 408 -7.46 0.83 -12.49
CA GLY A 408 -7.49 -0.01 -11.29
C GLY A 408 -7.91 0.75 -10.03
N GLY A 409 -7.13 0.61 -8.96
CA GLY A 409 -7.43 1.24 -7.68
C GLY A 409 -7.36 2.77 -7.68
N LEU A 410 -6.69 3.40 -8.65
CA LEU A 410 -6.73 4.86 -8.80
C LEU A 410 -8.13 5.32 -9.20
N ALA A 411 -8.77 4.61 -10.16
CA ALA A 411 -10.14 4.87 -10.57
C ALA A 411 -11.17 4.60 -9.47
N ASP A 412 -10.90 3.62 -8.58
CA ASP A 412 -11.80 3.29 -7.48
C ASP A 412 -11.69 4.27 -6.29
N THR A 413 -10.54 4.92 -6.12
CA THR A 413 -10.27 5.76 -4.94
C THR A 413 -10.36 7.25 -5.18
N ILE A 414 -10.20 7.71 -6.43
CA ILE A 414 -10.21 9.13 -6.79
C ILE A 414 -11.52 9.46 -7.50
N VAL A 415 -12.19 10.52 -7.06
CA VAL A 415 -13.35 11.10 -7.75
C VAL A 415 -12.87 12.35 -8.51
N ASP A 416 -12.99 12.32 -9.83
CA ASP A 416 -12.53 13.42 -10.68
C ASP A 416 -13.34 14.70 -10.47
N ALA A 417 -12.65 15.85 -10.42
CA ALA A 417 -13.27 17.14 -10.19
C ALA A 417 -14.25 17.55 -11.32
N ALA A 418 -14.04 17.09 -12.56
CA ALA A 418 -14.93 17.36 -13.67
C ALA A 418 -16.23 16.53 -13.58
N GLU A 419 -16.14 15.27 -13.15
CA GLU A 419 -17.32 14.40 -13.00
C GLU A 419 -18.25 14.86 -11.87
N ALA A 420 -17.69 15.32 -10.75
CA ALA A 420 -18.47 15.84 -9.64
C ALA A 420 -19.26 17.11 -10.02
N SER A 421 -18.74 17.95 -10.92
CA SER A 421 -19.40 19.15 -11.40
C SER A 421 -20.58 18.84 -12.35
N SER A 422 -20.42 17.86 -13.24
CA SER A 422 -21.47 17.46 -14.18
C SER A 422 -22.69 16.84 -13.48
N LEU A 423 -22.49 16.20 -12.33
CA LEU A 423 -23.58 15.63 -11.52
C LEU A 423 -24.40 16.72 -10.80
N GLN A 424 -23.79 17.86 -10.44
CA GLN A 424 -24.49 19.01 -9.85
C GLN A 424 -25.35 19.76 -10.87
N GLU A 425 -24.90 19.91 -12.11
CA GLU A 425 -25.65 20.55 -13.19
C GLU A 425 -26.86 19.71 -13.62
N GLY A 426 -26.75 18.39 -13.63
CA GLY A 426 -27.87 17.48 -13.94
C GLY A 426 -28.98 17.45 -12.89
N PHE A 427 -28.70 17.80 -11.63
CA PHE A 427 -29.69 17.84 -10.54
C PHE A 427 -30.48 19.14 -10.45
N GLN A 428 -30.00 20.24 -11.06
CA GLN A 428 -30.72 21.52 -11.06
C GLN A 428 -31.87 21.57 -12.08
N SER A 429 -31.99 20.57 -12.95
CA SER A 429 -33.03 20.53 -14.00
C SER A 429 -34.25 19.67 -13.72
N SER A 430 -34.42 19.09 -12.51
CA SER A 430 -35.61 18.32 -12.16
C SER A 430 -36.17 18.73 -10.78
N PRO A 431 -37.41 19.20 -10.69
CA PRO A 431 -38.05 19.42 -9.40
C PRO A 431 -38.46 18.06 -8.84
N VAL A 432 -37.79 17.58 -7.80
CA VAL A 432 -38.20 16.39 -7.06
C VAL A 432 -38.60 16.80 -5.64
N GLU A 433 -39.86 16.50 -5.37
CA GLU A 433 -40.52 16.64 -4.08
C GLU A 433 -39.73 15.94 -2.94
N SER A 434 -39.81 16.59 -1.80
CA SER A 434 -39.28 16.20 -0.51
C SER A 434 -39.68 14.78 -0.11
N LEU A 435 -38.71 13.89 0.08
CA LEU A 435 -38.86 12.68 0.90
C LEU A 435 -37.59 12.38 1.68
N GLY A 436 -37.70 12.56 3.00
CA GLY A 436 -36.94 11.87 4.04
C GLY A 436 -35.43 12.06 4.04
N SER A 437 -34.95 12.82 5.01
CA SER A 437 -33.55 12.91 5.41
C SER A 437 -32.92 11.53 5.67
N PHE A 438 -32.10 11.04 4.75
CA PHE A 438 -31.10 10.01 5.00
C PHE A 438 -29.76 10.69 5.22
N GLU A 439 -29.42 10.98 6.46
CA GLU A 439 -28.06 11.34 6.85
C GLU A 439 -27.15 10.13 6.63
N GLY A 440 -26.30 10.19 5.60
CA GLY A 440 -25.28 9.16 5.31
C GLY A 440 -24.86 9.03 3.85
N ALA A 441 -25.59 9.56 2.88
CA ALA A 441 -25.35 9.27 1.46
C ALA A 441 -24.63 10.37 0.66
N THR A 442 -24.29 11.51 1.26
CA THR A 442 -23.76 12.70 0.54
C THR A 442 -22.25 12.70 0.34
N SER A 443 -21.49 11.78 0.94
CA SER A 443 -20.01 11.80 0.89
C SER A 443 -19.39 11.06 -0.29
N SER A 444 -20.10 10.15 -0.98
CA SER A 444 -19.48 9.26 -1.98
C SER A 444 -19.18 9.90 -3.34
N ARG A 445 -19.75 11.08 -3.63
CA ARG A 445 -19.63 11.77 -4.94
C ARG A 445 -18.82 13.06 -4.92
N ALA A 446 -18.30 13.47 -3.77
CA ALA A 446 -17.50 14.68 -3.68
C ALA A 446 -16.13 14.49 -4.32
N ALA A 447 -15.72 15.43 -5.17
CA ALA A 447 -14.43 15.41 -5.88
C ALA A 447 -13.25 15.35 -4.92
N THR A 448 -12.26 14.51 -5.23
CA THR A 448 -11.06 14.30 -4.39
C THR A 448 -9.76 14.43 -5.15
N GLY A 449 -9.78 14.60 -6.46
CA GLY A 449 -8.59 14.70 -7.29
C GLY A 449 -8.91 14.89 -8.78
N PHE A 450 -7.96 14.51 -9.62
CA PHE A 450 -8.02 14.65 -11.06
C PHE A 450 -7.57 13.36 -11.72
N LEU A 451 -8.36 12.83 -12.65
CA LEU A 451 -8.02 11.65 -13.42
C LEU A 451 -7.75 12.03 -14.88
N PHE A 452 -6.87 11.28 -15.52
CA PHE A 452 -6.63 11.37 -16.96
C PHE A 452 -6.68 9.99 -17.59
N ASP A 453 -7.10 9.98 -18.85
CA ASP A 453 -7.11 8.81 -19.71
C ASP A 453 -5.96 8.92 -20.70
N GLY A 454 -5.46 7.77 -21.18
CA GLY A 454 -4.34 7.73 -22.12
C GLY A 454 -2.97 7.56 -21.46
N GLU A 455 -1.97 7.46 -22.32
CA GLU A 455 -0.57 7.22 -21.93
C GLU A 455 0.38 8.25 -22.58
N ALA A 456 -0.15 9.32 -23.15
CA ALA A 456 0.66 10.35 -23.76
C ALA A 456 1.01 11.48 -22.77
N ALA A 457 2.16 12.11 -22.96
CA ALA A 457 2.62 13.22 -22.11
C ALA A 457 1.60 14.36 -22.06
N GLN A 458 0.93 14.66 -23.18
CA GLN A 458 -0.08 15.72 -23.25
C GLN A 458 -1.33 15.43 -22.39
N ASP A 459 -1.74 14.17 -22.24
CA ASP A 459 -2.88 13.81 -21.39
C ASP A 459 -2.56 14.13 -19.92
N MET A 460 -1.35 13.80 -19.50
CA MET A 460 -0.83 14.09 -18.16
C MET A 460 -0.68 15.60 -17.94
N VAL A 461 -0.12 16.34 -18.91
CA VAL A 461 0.02 17.81 -18.84
C VAL A 461 -1.35 18.48 -18.72
N ALA A 462 -2.35 18.05 -19.49
CA ALA A 462 -3.70 18.59 -19.42
C ALA A 462 -4.33 18.39 -18.03
N ALA A 463 -4.16 17.21 -17.41
CA ALA A 463 -4.67 16.94 -16.08
C ALA A 463 -3.95 17.75 -14.98
N VAL A 464 -2.62 17.87 -15.06
CA VAL A 464 -1.83 18.75 -14.18
C VAL A 464 -2.28 20.20 -14.32
N THR A 465 -2.53 20.66 -15.55
CA THR A 465 -3.03 22.03 -15.79
C THR A 465 -4.38 22.28 -15.11
N ARG A 466 -5.31 21.31 -15.15
CA ARG A 466 -6.59 21.40 -14.41
C ARG A 466 -6.36 21.53 -12.90
N ALA A 467 -5.42 20.75 -12.36
CA ALA A 467 -5.09 20.78 -10.93
C ALA A 467 -4.45 22.12 -10.53
N VAL A 468 -3.50 22.63 -11.31
CA VAL A 468 -2.87 23.95 -11.07
C VAL A 468 -3.89 25.08 -11.17
N GLN A 469 -4.79 25.05 -12.15
CA GLN A 469 -5.89 26.02 -12.25
C GLN A 469 -6.82 26.00 -11.03
N ALA A 470 -7.13 24.81 -10.51
CA ALA A 470 -7.90 24.66 -9.26
C ALA A 470 -7.11 25.20 -8.05
N PHE A 471 -5.80 24.95 -7.97
CA PHE A 471 -4.91 25.47 -6.93
C PHE A 471 -4.91 27.01 -6.87
N MET A 472 -4.98 27.67 -8.02
CA MET A 472 -5.07 29.13 -8.11
C MET A 472 -6.42 29.70 -7.62
N ARG A 473 -7.37 28.84 -7.24
CA ARG A 473 -8.69 29.21 -6.68
C ARG A 473 -8.80 28.69 -5.25
N PRO A 474 -8.38 29.45 -4.23
CA PRO A 474 -8.18 28.94 -2.86
C PRO A 474 -9.42 28.29 -2.24
N GLN A 475 -10.63 28.77 -2.50
CA GLN A 475 -11.86 28.21 -1.95
C GLN A 475 -12.15 26.82 -2.57
N GLN A 476 -12.04 26.71 -3.90
CA GLN A 476 -12.21 25.44 -4.60
C GLN A 476 -11.17 24.42 -4.15
N TRP A 477 -9.90 24.82 -4.04
CA TRP A 477 -8.81 23.96 -3.59
C TRP A 477 -9.05 23.42 -2.19
N ARG A 478 -9.42 24.27 -1.24
CA ARG A 478 -9.75 23.86 0.13
C ARG A 478 -10.92 22.87 0.19
N THR A 479 -11.94 23.07 -0.66
CA THR A 479 -13.07 22.12 -0.74
C THR A 479 -12.60 20.75 -1.20
N LEU A 480 -11.78 20.68 -2.25
CA LEU A 480 -11.19 19.41 -2.72
C LEU A 480 -10.33 18.74 -1.63
N GLN A 481 -9.50 19.51 -0.93
CA GLN A 481 -8.69 19.01 0.18
C GLN A 481 -9.55 18.43 1.32
N ARG A 482 -10.61 19.12 1.74
CA ARG A 482 -11.54 18.61 2.75
C ARG A 482 -12.20 17.33 2.31
N ASN A 483 -12.66 17.26 1.08
CA ASN A 483 -13.27 16.06 0.52
C ASN A 483 -12.30 14.88 0.52
N ALA A 484 -11.06 15.10 0.10
CA ALA A 484 -10.01 14.08 0.06
C ALA A 484 -9.66 13.57 1.47
N MET A 485 -9.42 14.50 2.41
CA MET A 485 -9.06 14.16 3.80
C MET A 485 -10.21 13.51 4.58
N ALA A 486 -11.46 13.78 4.21
CA ALA A 486 -12.65 13.18 4.83
C ALA A 486 -12.91 11.74 4.40
N ARG A 487 -12.21 11.22 3.37
CA ARG A 487 -12.36 9.83 2.94
C ARG A 487 -11.79 8.88 3.98
N ASP A 488 -12.56 7.89 4.35
CA ASP A 488 -12.11 6.80 5.20
C ASP A 488 -11.61 5.63 4.35
N TYR A 489 -10.30 5.49 4.29
CA TYR A 489 -9.60 4.34 3.70
C TYR A 489 -8.91 3.48 4.76
N GLY A 490 -9.36 3.54 6.02
CA GLY A 490 -8.95 2.58 7.04
C GLY A 490 -9.39 1.15 6.70
N TRP A 491 -8.77 0.19 7.34
CA TRP A 491 -9.02 -1.23 7.07
C TRP A 491 -10.43 -1.72 7.41
N SER A 492 -11.20 -0.98 8.21
CA SER A 492 -12.53 -1.39 8.69
C SER A 492 -13.48 -1.84 7.56
N HIS A 493 -13.53 -1.08 6.46
CA HIS A 493 -14.39 -1.39 5.32
C HIS A 493 -13.91 -2.61 4.53
N ALA A 494 -12.61 -2.72 4.27
CA ALA A 494 -12.04 -3.87 3.59
C ALA A 494 -12.21 -5.15 4.41
N VAL A 495 -11.92 -5.09 5.71
CA VAL A 495 -12.08 -6.22 6.64
C VAL A 495 -13.52 -6.69 6.70
N ALA A 496 -14.51 -5.77 6.72
CA ALA A 496 -15.92 -6.17 6.71
C ALA A 496 -16.27 -7.01 5.47
N LYS A 497 -15.79 -6.62 4.28
CA LYS A 497 -15.96 -7.39 3.03
C LYS A 497 -15.27 -8.77 3.12
N TYR A 498 -14.04 -8.84 3.63
CA TYR A 498 -13.33 -10.11 3.81
C TYR A 498 -14.00 -11.03 4.85
N VAL A 499 -14.47 -10.51 5.97
CA VAL A 499 -15.20 -11.30 6.97
C VAL A 499 -16.49 -11.87 6.40
N GLN A 500 -17.23 -11.11 5.58
CA GLN A 500 -18.40 -11.61 4.85
C GLN A 500 -18.02 -12.71 3.86
N LEU A 501 -16.93 -12.53 3.10
CA LEU A 501 -16.40 -13.54 2.19
C LEU A 501 -16.04 -14.82 2.95
N TYR A 502 -15.28 -14.74 4.04
CA TYR A 502 -14.91 -15.91 4.83
C TYR A 502 -16.11 -16.63 5.42
N ALA A 503 -17.10 -15.88 5.91
CA ALA A 503 -18.34 -16.45 6.43
C ALA A 503 -19.13 -17.19 5.34
N SER A 504 -19.18 -16.67 4.11
CA SER A 504 -19.87 -17.33 3.00
C SER A 504 -19.20 -18.64 2.56
N LEU A 505 -17.87 -18.74 2.72
CA LEU A 505 -17.13 -19.95 2.37
C LEU A 505 -17.21 -21.05 3.43
N THR A 506 -17.41 -20.70 4.70
CA THR A 506 -17.36 -21.62 5.85
C THR A 506 -18.73 -21.95 6.45
N ASP A 507 -19.83 -21.44 5.89
CA ASP A 507 -21.19 -21.51 6.48
C ASP A 507 -21.25 -20.96 7.93
N ALA A 508 -20.20 -20.20 8.33
CA ALA A 508 -20.13 -19.59 9.63
C ALA A 508 -21.05 -18.36 9.68
N ARG A 509 -21.96 -18.30 10.67
CA ARG A 509 -22.71 -17.05 10.89
C ARG A 509 -21.73 -15.96 11.34
N PRO A 510 -21.66 -14.81 10.65
CA PRO A 510 -20.80 -13.72 11.08
C PRO A 510 -21.20 -13.32 12.52
N ALA A 511 -20.20 -13.16 13.38
CA ALA A 511 -20.43 -12.66 14.73
C ALA A 511 -21.10 -11.27 14.60
N LYS A 512 -22.24 -11.08 15.30
CA LYS A 512 -22.90 -9.76 15.41
C LYS A 512 -22.09 -8.87 16.34
N THR A 513 -20.88 -8.50 15.93
CA THR A 513 -20.12 -7.48 16.63
C THR A 513 -20.22 -6.21 15.80
N PRO A 514 -20.87 -5.14 16.30
CA PRO A 514 -20.80 -3.86 15.61
C PRO A 514 -19.34 -3.44 15.61
N LEU A 515 -18.78 -3.20 14.41
CA LEU A 515 -17.49 -2.55 14.24
C LEU A 515 -17.53 -1.26 15.06
N ARG A 516 -16.79 -1.21 16.16
CA ARG A 516 -16.58 0.03 16.89
C ARG A 516 -15.74 0.93 15.99
N THR A 517 -16.41 1.76 15.20
CA THR A 517 -15.76 2.91 14.63
C THR A 517 -15.20 3.70 15.80
N ARG A 518 -13.88 3.74 15.91
CA ARG A 518 -13.21 4.62 16.85
C ARG A 518 -13.58 6.04 16.42
N ARG A 519 -14.64 6.59 17.03
CA ARG A 519 -14.87 8.03 16.93
C ARG A 519 -13.62 8.69 17.50
N VAL A 520 -12.86 9.31 16.64
CA VAL A 520 -11.78 10.21 17.05
C VAL A 520 -12.45 11.23 18.00
N PRO A 521 -12.00 11.35 19.25
CA PRO A 521 -12.58 12.34 20.16
C PRO A 521 -12.39 13.71 19.51
N VAL A 522 -13.48 14.42 19.27
CA VAL A 522 -13.43 15.83 18.94
C VAL A 522 -12.95 16.54 20.22
N HIS A 523 -11.65 16.78 20.34
CA HIS A 523 -11.11 17.64 21.35
C HIS A 523 -11.52 19.07 20.99
N THR A 524 -12.59 19.54 21.59
CA THR A 524 -12.87 20.98 21.69
C THR A 524 -11.76 21.57 22.57
N PRO A 525 -10.90 22.45 22.05
CA PRO A 525 -9.93 23.12 22.91
C PRO A 525 -10.70 23.98 23.93
N ALA A 526 -10.49 23.71 25.21
CA ALA A 526 -10.97 24.58 26.27
C ALA A 526 -10.34 25.98 26.07
N VAL A 527 -11.20 26.95 25.88
CA VAL A 527 -10.78 28.37 25.86
C VAL A 527 -10.19 28.69 27.23
N PRO A 528 -8.92 29.11 27.35
CA PRO A 528 -8.39 29.51 28.64
C PRO A 528 -9.05 30.84 29.06
N SER A 529 -9.74 30.81 30.19
CA SER A 529 -10.24 32.01 30.85
C SER A 529 -9.07 32.96 31.14
N ILE A 530 -9.12 34.15 30.57
CA ILE A 530 -8.18 35.24 30.89
C ILE A 530 -8.49 35.70 32.32
N ALA A 531 -7.67 35.27 33.28
CA ALA A 531 -7.65 35.84 34.60
C ALA A 531 -6.92 37.19 34.52
N VAL A 532 -7.67 38.27 34.79
CA VAL A 532 -7.14 39.61 34.94
C VAL A 532 -6.29 39.63 36.23
N ILE A 533 -4.96 39.65 36.07
CA ILE A 533 -4.05 39.89 37.20
C ILE A 533 -3.74 41.40 37.25
N SER A 534 -4.30 42.02 38.27
CA SER A 534 -4.02 43.39 38.69
C SER A 534 -2.54 43.56 39.08
N ALA A 535 -1.87 44.52 38.47
CA ALA A 535 -0.49 44.90 38.79
C ALA A 535 -0.42 45.59 40.16
N LYS A 536 0.43 45.09 41.04
CA LYS A 536 1.00 45.85 42.18
C LYS A 536 2.50 45.98 41.96
N ALA A 537 2.93 47.23 41.98
CA ALA A 537 4.32 47.67 41.78
C ALA A 537 5.17 47.57 43.07
N ALA A 538 6.47 47.45 42.82
CA ALA A 538 7.66 47.93 43.53
C ALA A 538 8.42 46.97 44.46
N PRO A 539 9.71 47.19 44.77
CA PRO A 539 10.70 48.11 44.21
C PRO A 539 12.07 47.45 43.89
N ALA A 540 12.96 48.28 43.33
CA ALA A 540 14.34 47.98 42.92
C ALA A 540 15.34 47.86 44.10
N ALA A 541 16.41 47.05 43.92
CA ALA A 541 17.75 47.24 44.53
C ALA A 541 18.77 46.43 43.69
N ALA A 542 19.63 47.12 43.02
CA ALA A 542 21.03 47.45 43.21
C ALA A 542 22.05 46.32 42.99
N ALA A 543 22.81 46.56 41.99
CA ALA A 543 24.13 46.15 41.51
C ALA A 543 25.11 45.41 42.44
N SER A 544 25.87 44.44 41.90
CA SER A 544 27.35 44.49 42.00
C SER A 544 28.03 43.66 40.92
N ARG A 545 29.15 44.20 40.46
CA ARG A 545 30.08 43.74 39.40
C ARG A 545 31.04 42.65 39.89
N GLN A 546 31.62 42.00 38.93
CA GLN A 546 32.98 41.41 38.79
C GLN A 546 32.88 39.96 38.37
N GLY A 547 33.65 39.42 37.45
CA GLY A 547 34.80 39.84 36.67
C GLY A 547 35.29 38.60 35.86
N THR A 548 35.75 38.86 34.69
CA THR A 548 36.76 38.21 33.86
C THR A 548 37.21 36.76 34.16
N GLU A 549 37.20 35.91 33.14
CA GLU A 549 38.41 35.33 32.54
C GLU A 549 38.07 34.34 31.39
N ARG A 550 38.68 34.60 30.24
CA ARG A 550 38.99 33.60 29.20
C ARG A 550 40.41 33.04 29.47
N PRO A 551 40.76 31.82 29.07
CA PRO A 551 41.61 31.71 27.88
C PRO A 551 41.35 30.48 26.97
N GLN A 552 41.54 30.76 25.68
CA GLN A 552 42.42 30.12 24.68
C GLN A 552 42.37 28.61 24.33
N LEU A 553 42.03 28.42 23.05
CA LEU A 553 42.58 27.50 22.04
C LEU A 553 43.64 26.49 22.47
N ILE A 554 43.50 25.25 21.98
CA ILE A 554 44.52 24.52 21.23
C ILE A 554 43.87 23.59 20.21
N ALA A 555 44.31 23.69 18.92
CA ALA A 555 44.06 22.79 17.82
C ALA A 555 45.12 21.68 17.80
N ARG A 556 44.75 20.48 17.26
CA ARG A 556 45.55 19.55 16.41
C ARG A 556 44.77 18.25 16.23
N SER A 557 44.32 18.01 15.02
CA SER A 557 44.86 17.13 13.94
C SER A 557 45.12 15.66 14.33
N ALA A 558 44.27 14.75 13.84
CA ALA A 558 44.56 13.62 12.97
C ALA A 558 43.22 13.07 12.43
#